data_21048ff1b045527bb35d03811e15d94f
#
_entry.id   21048ff1b045527bb35d03811e15d94f
#
_cell.length_a   1.000
_cell.length_b   1.000
_cell.length_c   1.000
_cell.angle_alpha   90.00
_cell.angle_beta   90.00
_cell.angle_gamma   90.00
#
_symmetry.space_group_name_H-M   'P 1'
#
loop_
_entity.id
_entity.type
_entity.pdbx_description
1 polymer ?
#
loop_
_entity_poly.entity_id
_entity_poly.type
_entity_poly.pdbx_seq_one_letter_code
_entity_poly.pdbx_strand_id
1 'polypeptide(L)'
;MTTKHEKYQHDLAAPQQTWAWQIYGAGLENFGRDGQPEQLPVPEPGDDQLLVRIDSVGMCFSDVKIIKQGRNHPKLYNRDLENDPSRLGHEVALTVIKAGKDLADKYHPGQRLAMQPDIYQNGKSTAYGY
;
A
#
# COMPACT_ATOMS: atom_id res chain seq x y z
N MET A 1 11.96 -23.37 20.36
CA MET A 1 12.13 -22.87 18.99
C MET A 1 11.05 -21.83 18.70
N THR A 2 11.43 -20.65 18.26
CA THR A 2 10.47 -19.61 17.83
C THR A 2 9.86 -20.03 16.52
N THR A 3 8.53 -20.08 16.44
CA THR A 3 7.81 -20.40 15.21
C THR A 3 8.03 -19.31 14.14
N LYS A 4 7.77 -19.63 12.86
CA LYS A 4 7.81 -18.64 11.77
C LYS A 4 6.85 -17.48 12.03
N HIS A 5 5.70 -17.78 12.62
CA HIS A 5 4.69 -16.78 12.99
C HIS A 5 5.19 -15.83 14.10
N GLU A 6 5.79 -16.35 15.15
CA GLU A 6 6.37 -15.52 16.22
C GLU A 6 7.50 -14.62 15.71
N LYS A 7 8.37 -15.16 14.85
CA LYS A 7 9.42 -14.35 14.19
C LYS A 7 8.81 -13.19 13.40
N TYR A 8 7.78 -13.47 12.61
CA TYR A 8 7.09 -12.46 11.82
C TYR A 8 6.44 -11.37 12.68
N GLN A 9 5.83 -11.74 13.80
CA GLN A 9 5.21 -10.77 14.72
C GLN A 9 6.22 -9.81 15.35
N HIS A 10 7.45 -10.27 15.59
CA HIS A 10 8.49 -9.47 16.23
C HIS A 10 9.48 -8.83 15.25
N ASP A 11 9.37 -9.12 13.95
CA ASP A 11 10.19 -8.48 12.94
C ASP A 11 9.60 -7.10 12.59
N LEU A 12 10.21 -6.08 13.19
CA LEU A 12 9.83 -4.67 12.99
C LEU A 12 10.90 -3.91 12.18
N ALA A 13 11.83 -4.61 11.57
CA ALA A 13 12.82 -3.99 10.69
C ALA A 13 12.18 -3.56 9.37
N ALA A 14 12.41 -2.30 8.98
CA ALA A 14 12.04 -1.84 7.66
C ALA A 14 13.11 -2.27 6.65
N PRO A 15 12.77 -2.99 5.58
CA PRO A 15 13.72 -3.27 4.50
C PRO A 15 13.98 -1.98 3.70
N GLN A 16 15.08 -1.94 2.96
CA GLN A 16 15.35 -0.80 2.08
C GLN A 16 14.42 -0.75 0.86
N GLN A 17 13.95 -1.92 0.41
CA GLN A 17 13.06 -2.05 -0.74
C GLN A 17 11.91 -3.01 -0.42
N THR A 18 10.80 -2.83 -1.09
CA THR A 18 9.63 -3.71 -1.04
C THR A 18 9.15 -4.04 -2.43
N TRP A 19 8.48 -5.18 -2.58
CA TRP A 19 7.81 -5.54 -3.82
C TRP A 19 6.42 -4.92 -3.84
N ALA A 20 6.01 -4.42 -4.99
CA ALA A 20 4.68 -3.87 -5.19
C ALA A 20 4.17 -4.16 -6.60
N TRP A 21 2.86 -4.41 -6.68
CA TRP A 21 2.12 -4.40 -7.92
C TRP A 21 1.54 -3.01 -8.16
N GLN A 22 1.86 -2.42 -9.30
CA GLN A 22 1.34 -1.13 -9.70
C GLN A 22 0.47 -1.27 -10.94
N ILE A 23 -0.55 -0.39 -11.09
CA ILE A 23 -1.37 -0.34 -12.29
C ILE A 23 -0.93 0.84 -13.15
N TYR A 24 -0.64 0.57 -14.41
CA TYR A 24 -0.16 1.53 -15.42
C TYR A 24 -1.22 1.89 -16.46
N GLY A 25 -2.32 1.16 -16.51
CA GLY A 25 -3.41 1.35 -17.46
C GLY A 25 -4.56 0.39 -17.21
N ALA A 26 -5.52 0.35 -18.12
CA ALA A 26 -6.61 -0.61 -18.07
C ALA A 26 -6.14 -1.99 -18.55
N GLY A 27 -6.70 -3.06 -17.93
CA GLY A 27 -6.41 -4.44 -18.28
C GLY A 27 -5.33 -5.09 -17.41
N LEU A 28 -5.37 -6.42 -17.33
CA LEU A 28 -4.39 -7.18 -16.56
C LEU A 28 -2.98 -7.07 -17.13
N GLU A 29 -2.84 -6.82 -18.42
CA GLU A 29 -1.57 -6.60 -19.11
C GLU A 29 -0.84 -5.34 -18.61
N ASN A 30 -1.57 -4.41 -18.00
CA ASN A 30 -1.04 -3.19 -17.40
C ASN A 30 -0.96 -3.25 -15.87
N PHE A 31 -1.17 -4.44 -15.30
CA PHE A 31 -1.00 -4.68 -13.87
C PHE A 31 0.40 -5.29 -13.62
N GLY A 32 1.25 -4.51 -12.97
CA GLY A 32 2.68 -4.73 -12.91
C GLY A 32 3.40 -4.27 -14.18
N ARG A 33 4.71 -4.10 -14.09
CA ARG A 33 5.53 -3.81 -15.28
C ARG A 33 5.87 -5.12 -15.97
N ASP A 34 5.46 -5.24 -17.22
CA ASP A 34 5.60 -6.49 -17.99
C ASP A 34 4.98 -7.71 -17.27
N GLY A 35 3.87 -7.48 -16.56
CA GLY A 35 3.18 -8.55 -15.79
C GLY A 35 3.96 -9.05 -14.58
N GLN A 36 4.85 -8.22 -14.01
CA GLN A 36 5.66 -8.56 -12.84
C GLN A 36 5.57 -7.45 -11.78
N PRO A 37 5.71 -7.80 -10.48
CA PRO A 37 5.85 -6.80 -9.43
C PRO A 37 7.20 -6.09 -9.56
N GLU A 38 7.27 -4.89 -9.02
CA GLU A 38 8.47 -4.06 -9.03
C GLU A 38 9.04 -3.89 -7.64
N GLN A 39 10.36 -3.76 -7.57
CA GLN A 39 11.01 -3.33 -6.33
C GLN A 39 10.97 -1.79 -6.23
N LEU A 40 10.38 -1.33 -5.13
CA LEU A 40 10.27 0.09 -4.83
C LEU A 40 11.02 0.40 -3.54
N PRO A 41 11.65 1.59 -3.43
CA PRO A 41 12.24 2.00 -2.17
C PRO A 41 11.16 2.13 -1.10
N VAL A 42 11.48 1.69 0.12
CA VAL A 42 10.64 1.94 1.29
C VAL A 42 10.84 3.39 1.70
N PRO A 43 9.77 4.21 1.74
CA PRO A 43 9.90 5.62 2.06
C PRO A 43 10.13 5.83 3.57
N GLU A 44 10.79 6.93 3.93
CA GLU A 44 10.76 7.41 5.30
C GLU A 44 9.44 8.15 5.57
N PRO A 45 8.80 7.91 6.72
CA PRO A 45 7.56 8.62 7.06
C PRO A 45 7.87 10.08 7.39
N GLY A 46 7.02 10.98 6.91
CA GLY A 46 7.00 12.38 7.36
C GLY A 46 6.55 12.49 8.82
N ASP A 47 6.57 13.72 9.34
CA ASP A 47 6.27 14.01 10.75
C ASP A 47 4.87 13.54 11.18
N ASP A 48 3.88 13.65 10.30
CA ASP A 48 2.47 13.29 10.49
C ASP A 48 2.09 11.95 9.80
N GLN A 49 3.08 11.08 9.53
CA GLN A 49 2.88 9.83 8.81
C GLN A 49 3.34 8.61 9.62
N LEU A 50 2.80 7.48 9.26
CA LEU A 50 3.22 6.17 9.76
C LEU A 50 3.85 5.36 8.63
N LEU A 51 5.00 4.75 8.89
CA LEU A 51 5.49 3.64 8.10
C LEU A 51 4.87 2.36 8.65
N VAL A 52 4.16 1.63 7.80
CA VAL A 52 3.48 0.40 8.18
C VAL A 52 3.91 -0.76 7.29
N ARG A 53 3.99 -1.95 7.88
CA ARG A 53 4.09 -3.18 7.12
C ARG A 53 2.69 -3.67 6.78
N ILE A 54 2.48 -4.04 5.52
CA ILE A 54 1.25 -4.70 5.07
C ILE A 54 1.36 -6.18 5.44
N ASP A 55 0.54 -6.64 6.37
CA ASP A 55 0.54 -8.02 6.84
C ASP A 55 -0.32 -8.93 5.97
N SER A 56 -1.43 -8.40 5.50
CA SER A 56 -2.33 -9.06 4.56
C SER A 56 -3.20 -8.04 3.82
N VAL A 57 -3.64 -8.41 2.65
CA VAL A 57 -4.56 -7.62 1.83
C VAL A 57 -5.69 -8.51 1.32
N GLY A 58 -6.93 -8.05 1.50
CA GLY A 58 -8.11 -8.67 0.94
C GLY A 58 -8.32 -8.24 -0.52
N MET A 59 -8.73 -9.18 -1.36
CA MET A 59 -9.10 -8.88 -2.74
C MET A 59 -10.56 -8.47 -2.80
N CYS A 60 -10.80 -7.23 -3.20
CA CYS A 60 -12.14 -6.67 -3.36
C CYS A 60 -12.55 -6.63 -4.84
N PHE A 61 -13.84 -6.78 -5.10
CA PHE A 61 -14.36 -6.65 -6.46
C PHE A 61 -14.15 -5.24 -7.05
N SER A 62 -14.01 -4.23 -6.22
CA SER A 62 -13.67 -2.87 -6.66
C SER A 62 -12.27 -2.79 -7.30
N ASP A 63 -11.31 -3.60 -6.86
CA ASP A 63 -9.99 -3.68 -7.48
C ASP A 63 -10.09 -4.22 -8.91
N VAL A 64 -10.96 -5.22 -9.13
CA VAL A 64 -11.24 -5.76 -10.47
C VAL A 64 -11.84 -4.69 -11.39
N LYS A 65 -12.73 -3.82 -10.87
CA LYS A 65 -13.29 -2.71 -11.64
C LYS A 65 -12.21 -1.70 -12.03
N ILE A 66 -11.33 -1.35 -11.09
CA ILE A 66 -10.21 -0.43 -11.34
C ILE A 66 -9.28 -0.99 -12.40
N ILE A 67 -8.89 -2.27 -12.31
CA ILE A 67 -8.05 -2.92 -13.31
C ILE A 67 -8.71 -2.88 -14.69
N LYS A 68 -10.01 -3.19 -14.78
CA LYS A 68 -10.73 -3.18 -16.07
C LYS A 68 -10.85 -1.79 -16.69
N GLN A 69 -11.01 -0.74 -15.89
CA GLN A 69 -11.29 0.62 -16.35
C GLN A 69 -10.05 1.52 -16.43
N GLY A 70 -9.01 1.23 -15.64
CA GLY A 70 -7.81 2.04 -15.56
C GLY A 70 -8.14 3.51 -15.29
N ARG A 71 -7.57 4.43 -16.08
CA ARG A 71 -7.81 5.88 -15.96
C ARG A 71 -9.27 6.32 -16.13
N ASN A 72 -10.12 5.49 -16.70
CA ASN A 72 -11.56 5.77 -16.84
C ASN A 72 -12.33 5.50 -15.55
N HIS A 73 -11.71 4.87 -14.56
CA HIS A 73 -12.34 4.66 -13.25
C HIS A 73 -12.38 5.99 -12.48
N PRO A 74 -13.52 6.37 -11.83
CA PRO A 74 -13.64 7.64 -11.11
C PRO A 74 -12.55 7.92 -10.07
N LYS A 75 -12.00 6.89 -9.44
CA LYS A 75 -10.90 7.03 -8.47
C LYS A 75 -9.53 7.35 -9.11
N LEU A 76 -9.39 7.16 -10.43
CA LEU A 76 -8.12 7.31 -11.15
C LEU A 76 -8.18 8.35 -12.30
N TYR A 77 -9.32 9.02 -12.50
CA TYR A 77 -9.51 9.88 -13.67
C TYR A 77 -8.53 11.06 -13.75
N ASN A 78 -7.99 11.52 -12.63
CA ASN A 78 -7.00 12.61 -12.53
C ASN A 78 -5.55 12.11 -12.49
N ARG A 79 -5.32 10.81 -12.75
CA ARG A 79 -4.00 10.21 -12.63
C ARG A 79 -3.41 9.90 -14.00
N ASP A 80 -2.19 10.33 -14.20
CA ASP A 80 -1.34 9.84 -15.27
C ASP A 80 -0.70 8.53 -14.83
N LEU A 81 -1.39 7.42 -15.11
CA LEU A 81 -0.95 6.10 -14.65
C LEU A 81 0.39 5.66 -15.25
N GLU A 82 0.82 6.23 -16.36
CA GLU A 82 2.13 5.93 -16.95
C GLU A 82 3.28 6.50 -16.12
N ASN A 83 3.13 7.73 -15.64
CA ASN A 83 4.16 8.46 -14.87
C ASN A 83 3.88 8.50 -13.37
N ASP A 84 2.61 8.27 -12.96
CA ASP A 84 2.18 8.22 -11.57
C ASP A 84 1.29 6.98 -11.36
N PRO A 85 1.86 5.76 -11.45
CA PRO A 85 1.10 4.53 -11.32
C PRO A 85 0.45 4.41 -9.92
N SER A 86 -0.63 3.67 -9.83
CA SER A 86 -1.34 3.44 -8.58
C SER A 86 -1.14 2.02 -8.08
N ARG A 87 -1.00 1.88 -6.77
CA ARG A 87 -1.17 0.59 -6.09
C ARG A 87 -2.63 0.40 -5.74
N LEU A 88 -3.09 -0.83 -5.76
CA LEU A 88 -4.43 -1.23 -5.38
C LEU A 88 -4.44 -1.90 -4.00
N GLY A 89 -5.59 -2.40 -3.60
CA GLY A 89 -5.79 -3.05 -2.31
C GLY A 89 -6.08 -2.04 -1.19
N HIS A 90 -7.28 -2.15 -0.62
CA HIS A 90 -7.77 -1.24 0.42
C HIS A 90 -8.36 -1.98 1.63
N GLU A 91 -8.37 -3.30 1.59
CA GLU A 91 -8.77 -4.15 2.71
C GLU A 91 -7.52 -4.75 3.36
N VAL A 92 -6.81 -3.96 4.17
CA VAL A 92 -5.48 -4.30 4.66
C VAL A 92 -5.41 -4.39 6.17
N ALA A 93 -4.66 -5.39 6.66
CA ALA A 93 -4.17 -5.44 8.01
C ALA A 93 -2.71 -4.96 8.02
N LEU A 94 -2.40 -4.11 8.98
CA LEU A 94 -1.14 -3.37 9.03
C LEU A 94 -0.47 -3.55 10.39
N THR A 95 0.86 -3.49 10.40
CA THR A 95 1.65 -3.33 11.63
C THR A 95 2.50 -2.07 11.54
N VAL A 96 2.43 -1.22 12.55
CA VAL A 96 3.26 -0.01 12.65
C VAL A 96 4.73 -0.41 12.76
N ILE A 97 5.57 0.13 11.88
CA ILE A 97 7.02 -0.03 11.91
C ILE A 97 7.68 1.22 12.49
N LYS A 98 7.24 2.39 12.05
CA LYS A 98 7.78 3.67 12.50
C LYS A 98 6.68 4.74 12.50
N ALA A 99 6.67 5.59 13.51
CA ALA A 99 5.80 6.75 13.56
C ALA A 99 6.61 8.03 13.35
N GLY A 100 6.05 8.97 12.59
CA GLY A 100 6.57 10.33 12.53
C GLY A 100 6.47 11.02 13.88
N LYS A 101 7.22 12.09 14.07
CA LYS A 101 7.38 12.73 15.41
C LYS A 101 6.06 13.20 16.01
N ASP A 102 5.13 13.67 15.17
CA ASP A 102 3.84 14.22 15.62
C ASP A 102 2.84 13.12 16.01
N LEU A 103 3.18 11.85 15.71
CA LEU A 103 2.35 10.69 15.99
C LEU A 103 2.98 9.72 16.99
N ALA A 104 4.23 9.94 17.41
CA ALA A 104 5.00 9.02 18.23
C ALA A 104 4.40 8.76 19.62
N ASP A 105 3.66 9.71 20.17
CA ASP A 105 2.96 9.54 21.46
C ASP A 105 1.69 8.69 21.32
N LYS A 106 1.14 8.57 20.10
CA LYS A 106 -0.13 7.89 19.85
C LYS A 106 0.03 6.50 19.21
N TYR A 107 1.08 6.32 18.39
CA TYR A 107 1.30 5.08 17.64
C TYR A 107 2.70 4.54 17.92
N HIS A 108 2.76 3.24 18.19
CA HIS A 108 4.01 2.56 18.57
C HIS A 108 4.33 1.40 17.61
N PRO A 109 5.62 1.14 17.35
CA PRO A 109 6.04 -0.03 16.59
C PRO A 109 5.43 -1.32 17.15
N GLY A 110 4.95 -2.20 16.28
CA GLY A 110 4.24 -3.43 16.62
C GLY A 110 2.72 -3.29 16.80
N GLN A 111 2.18 -2.08 16.86
CA GLN A 111 0.74 -1.85 16.94
C GLN A 111 0.05 -2.29 15.65
N ARG A 112 -1.08 -3.02 15.79
CA ARG A 112 -1.87 -3.52 14.67
C ARG A 112 -2.97 -2.53 14.31
N LEU A 113 -3.11 -2.26 13.02
CA LEU A 113 -4.07 -1.32 12.48
C LEU A 113 -4.82 -1.94 11.28
N ALA A 114 -5.99 -1.39 10.99
CA ALA A 114 -6.67 -1.54 9.72
C ALA A 114 -6.76 -0.17 9.04
N MET A 115 -6.68 -0.15 7.72
CA MET A 115 -6.79 1.10 6.97
C MET A 115 -8.25 1.51 6.82
N GLN A 116 -8.53 2.80 6.96
CA GLN A 116 -9.78 3.40 6.51
C GLN A 116 -9.69 3.60 4.99
N PRO A 117 -10.50 2.89 4.18
CA PRO A 117 -10.50 3.06 2.73
C PRO A 117 -11.17 4.36 2.31
N ASP A 118 -11.05 4.69 1.01
CA ASP A 118 -11.73 5.82 0.36
C ASP A 118 -11.37 7.21 0.88
N ILE A 119 -10.18 7.37 1.41
CA ILE A 119 -9.63 8.68 1.73
C ILE A 119 -9.02 9.29 0.46
N TYR A 120 -9.43 10.52 0.16
CA TYR A 120 -8.87 11.32 -0.92
C TYR A 120 -7.96 12.40 -0.34
N GLN A 121 -6.72 12.43 -0.83
CA GLN A 121 -5.77 13.47 -0.50
C GLN A 121 -5.35 14.18 -1.80
N ASN A 122 -5.54 15.49 -1.85
CA ASN A 122 -5.26 16.31 -3.04
C ASN A 122 -5.92 15.78 -4.32
N GLY A 123 -7.16 15.30 -4.23
CA GLY A 123 -7.91 14.76 -5.36
C GLY A 123 -7.48 13.35 -5.80
N LYS A 124 -6.55 12.72 -5.11
CA LYS A 124 -6.10 11.35 -5.38
C LYS A 124 -6.61 10.38 -4.33
N SER A 125 -7.09 9.23 -4.76
CA SER A 125 -7.41 8.12 -3.86
C SER A 125 -6.12 7.52 -3.29
N THR A 126 -6.16 7.18 -2.01
CA THR A 126 -5.06 6.52 -1.32
C THR A 126 -5.47 5.10 -0.96
N ALA A 127 -5.04 4.12 -1.73
CA ALA A 127 -5.17 2.71 -1.42
C ALA A 127 -3.85 2.01 -1.76
N TYR A 128 -3.31 1.20 -0.86
CA TYR A 128 -1.95 0.68 -0.98
C TYR A 128 -1.85 -0.71 -0.37
N GLY A 129 -2.35 -1.73 -1.04
CA GLY A 129 -2.37 -3.07 -0.46
C GLY A 129 -1.53 -4.13 -1.18
N TYR A 130 -1.23 -3.94 -2.47
CA TYR A 130 -0.50 -4.91 -3.28
C TYR A 130 0.92 -4.48 -3.56
#